data_42f783483ab985b435ba3846d40d1277
#
_entry.id   42f783483ab985b435ba3846d40d1277
#
_cell.length_a   1.000
_cell.length_b   1.000
_cell.length_c   1.000
_cell.angle_alpha   90.00
_cell.angle_beta   90.00
_cell.angle_gamma   90.00
#
_symmetry.space_group_name_H-M   'P 1'
#
loop_
_entity.id
_entity.type
_entity.pdbx_description
1 polymer ?
#
loop_
_entity_poly.entity_id
_entity_poly.type
_entity_poly.pdbx_seq_one_letter_code
_entity_poly.pdbx_strand_id
1 'polypeptide(L)'
;MIHPLSDIQSTQIGENTYVWQFSVVLKNAVIGSNCNINAHCFIENDVVIGDSVTVKCGVYLWDGITVEDRVFIGPNVTFTNDKYPRSKQYPHAFQRTVLQQGCSIGAGAIITGGVTIGRGALVGAGSLVTKDIPPFQLWYGSPAVHRGYITEHGERLGLDLKADGRQYVYEAGMLKLL
;
A
#
# COMPACT_ATOMS: atom_id res chain seq x y z
N MET A 1 8.37 -15.79 -11.29
CA MET A 1 8.81 -15.59 -12.72
C MET A 1 9.16 -14.13 -12.92
N ILE A 2 10.35 -13.86 -13.43
CA ILE A 2 10.80 -12.49 -13.77
C ILE A 2 10.73 -12.34 -15.31
N HIS A 3 10.01 -11.31 -15.76
CA HIS A 3 9.89 -11.05 -17.20
C HIS A 3 11.24 -10.54 -17.77
N PRO A 4 11.70 -11.03 -18.94
CA PRO A 4 13.01 -10.69 -19.49
C PRO A 4 13.19 -9.21 -19.89
N LEU A 5 12.11 -8.45 -20.02
CA LEU A 5 12.16 -7.01 -20.28
C LEU A 5 12.04 -6.16 -18.99
N SER A 6 12.28 -6.73 -17.82
CA SER A 6 12.40 -5.99 -16.56
C SER A 6 13.86 -5.79 -16.19
N ASP A 7 14.19 -4.69 -15.48
CA ASP A 7 15.51 -4.43 -14.93
C ASP A 7 15.50 -4.79 -13.43
N ILE A 8 15.99 -5.98 -13.10
CA ILE A 8 15.99 -6.51 -11.75
C ILE A 8 17.41 -6.62 -11.23
N GLN A 9 17.77 -5.73 -10.32
CA GLN A 9 19.09 -5.67 -9.71
C GLN A 9 19.13 -6.37 -8.34
N SER A 10 17.97 -6.53 -7.68
CA SER A 10 17.86 -7.23 -6.40
C SER A 10 17.99 -8.73 -6.57
N THR A 11 18.68 -9.37 -5.62
CA THR A 11 18.72 -10.83 -5.43
C THR A 11 17.80 -11.32 -4.30
N GLN A 12 17.06 -10.40 -3.66
CA GLN A 12 16.20 -10.65 -2.51
C GLN A 12 14.73 -10.68 -2.95
N ILE A 13 14.38 -11.61 -3.84
CA ILE A 13 13.01 -11.81 -4.33
C ILE A 13 12.60 -13.23 -3.99
N GLY A 14 11.50 -13.36 -3.26
CA GLY A 14 10.96 -14.62 -2.77
C GLY A 14 10.39 -15.52 -3.88
N GLU A 15 10.15 -16.77 -3.53
CA GLU A 15 9.65 -17.80 -4.44
C GLU A 15 8.24 -17.45 -4.95
N ASN A 16 7.93 -17.90 -6.18
CA ASN A 16 6.64 -17.70 -6.83
C ASN A 16 6.22 -16.24 -7.02
N THR A 17 7.15 -15.29 -6.88
CA THR A 17 6.89 -13.87 -7.18
C THR A 17 7.01 -13.63 -8.67
N TYR A 18 6.03 -12.89 -9.22
CA TYR A 18 5.97 -12.45 -10.61
C TYR A 18 6.34 -10.98 -10.72
N VAL A 19 7.34 -10.67 -11.56
CA VAL A 19 7.68 -9.30 -11.93
C VAL A 19 7.48 -9.16 -13.44
N TRP A 20 6.57 -8.29 -13.82
CA TRP A 20 6.17 -8.08 -15.21
C TRP A 20 7.10 -7.11 -15.94
N GLN A 21 6.96 -7.02 -17.26
CA GLN A 21 7.81 -6.24 -18.16
C GLN A 21 7.87 -4.75 -17.76
N PHE A 22 9.00 -4.13 -18.08
CA PHE A 22 9.27 -2.70 -17.88
C PHE A 22 9.24 -2.24 -16.42
N SER A 23 9.33 -3.18 -15.50
CA SER A 23 9.51 -2.86 -14.08
C SER A 23 10.99 -2.81 -13.73
N VAL A 24 11.34 -1.92 -12.79
CA VAL A 24 12.69 -1.74 -12.28
C VAL A 24 12.69 -2.03 -10.78
N VAL A 25 13.60 -2.90 -10.33
CA VAL A 25 13.80 -3.22 -8.92
C VAL A 25 15.26 -3.02 -8.57
N LEU A 26 15.55 -2.02 -7.74
CA LEU A 26 16.92 -1.67 -7.38
C LEU A 26 17.55 -2.70 -6.42
N LYS A 27 18.89 -2.65 -6.32
CA LYS A 27 19.75 -3.70 -5.76
C LYS A 27 19.39 -4.18 -4.35
N ASN A 28 18.99 -3.27 -3.47
CA ASN A 28 18.78 -3.58 -2.05
C ASN A 28 17.29 -3.80 -1.69
N ALA A 29 16.38 -3.59 -2.62
CA ALA A 29 14.96 -3.85 -2.40
C ALA A 29 14.72 -5.31 -2.00
N VAL A 30 13.81 -5.52 -1.07
CA VAL A 30 13.40 -6.86 -0.61
C VAL A 30 11.96 -7.10 -1.03
N ILE A 31 11.69 -8.21 -1.70
CA ILE A 31 10.33 -8.61 -2.10
C ILE A 31 10.10 -10.03 -1.64
N GLY A 32 9.03 -10.25 -0.90
CA GLY A 32 8.63 -11.56 -0.40
C GLY A 32 8.15 -12.52 -1.48
N SER A 33 7.57 -13.62 -1.04
CA SER A 33 7.10 -14.72 -1.88
C SER A 33 5.65 -14.49 -2.34
N ASN A 34 5.26 -15.16 -3.44
CA ASN A 34 3.90 -15.12 -3.99
C ASN A 34 3.39 -13.72 -4.35
N CYS A 35 4.28 -12.77 -4.61
CA CYS A 35 3.93 -11.41 -4.99
C CYS A 35 3.64 -11.28 -6.48
N ASN A 36 2.88 -10.25 -6.84
CA ASN A 36 2.59 -9.87 -8.21
C ASN A 36 2.93 -8.39 -8.43
N ILE A 37 4.11 -8.12 -8.97
CA ILE A 37 4.59 -6.77 -9.32
C ILE A 37 4.28 -6.55 -10.80
N ASN A 38 3.25 -5.77 -11.09
CA ASN A 38 2.78 -5.56 -12.45
C ASN A 38 3.73 -4.63 -13.24
N ALA A 39 3.44 -4.49 -14.53
CA ALA A 39 4.28 -3.74 -15.46
C ALA A 39 4.43 -2.27 -15.08
N HIS A 40 5.58 -1.67 -15.46
CA HIS A 40 5.90 -0.26 -15.22
C HIS A 40 5.93 0.14 -13.74
N CYS A 41 6.33 -0.77 -12.85
CA CYS A 41 6.61 -0.43 -11.46
C CYS A 41 8.08 -0.05 -11.27
N PHE A 42 8.33 0.84 -10.30
CA PHE A 42 9.68 1.20 -9.87
C PHE A 42 9.81 0.99 -8.36
N ILE A 43 10.82 0.24 -7.93
CA ILE A 43 11.04 -0.13 -6.52
C ILE A 43 12.45 0.25 -6.12
N GLU A 44 12.58 1.23 -5.21
CA GLU A 44 13.86 1.75 -4.73
C GLU A 44 14.55 0.83 -3.71
N ASN A 45 15.79 1.19 -3.34
CA ASN A 45 16.67 0.34 -2.54
C ASN A 45 16.20 0.08 -1.11
N ASP A 46 15.60 1.08 -0.44
CA ASP A 46 15.14 0.97 0.95
C ASP A 46 13.63 0.66 0.99
N VAL A 47 13.20 -0.26 0.13
CA VAL A 47 11.82 -0.74 0.08
C VAL A 47 11.76 -2.20 0.51
N VAL A 48 10.85 -2.51 1.42
CA VAL A 48 10.57 -3.87 1.87
C VAL A 48 9.12 -4.22 1.55
N ILE A 49 8.92 -5.30 0.80
CA ILE A 49 7.61 -5.85 0.44
C ILE A 49 7.51 -7.26 1.02
N GLY A 50 6.48 -7.51 1.82
CA GLY A 50 6.15 -8.80 2.41
C GLY A 50 5.61 -9.82 1.40
N ASP A 51 4.98 -10.87 1.90
CA ASP A 51 4.45 -11.97 1.10
C ASP A 51 3.06 -11.68 0.53
N SER A 52 2.76 -12.30 -0.61
CA SER A 52 1.42 -12.27 -1.24
C SER A 52 0.91 -10.84 -1.56
N VAL A 53 1.80 -9.90 -1.81
CA VAL A 53 1.50 -8.52 -2.15
C VAL A 53 1.20 -8.39 -3.64
N THR A 54 0.19 -7.58 -3.96
CA THR A 54 -0.10 -7.18 -5.35
C THR A 54 0.16 -5.70 -5.54
N VAL A 55 1.11 -5.37 -6.41
CA VAL A 55 1.38 -4.00 -6.87
C VAL A 55 0.95 -3.88 -8.32
N LYS A 56 -0.07 -3.06 -8.57
CA LYS A 56 -0.61 -2.86 -9.93
C LYS A 56 0.27 -1.92 -10.75
N CYS A 57 -0.01 -1.85 -12.06
CA CYS A 57 0.80 -1.09 -13.01
C CYS A 57 0.97 0.39 -12.63
N GLY A 58 2.16 0.94 -12.92
CA GLY A 58 2.45 2.37 -12.78
C GLY A 58 2.63 2.85 -11.34
N VAL A 59 2.96 1.94 -10.42
CA VAL A 59 3.24 2.28 -9.02
C VAL A 59 4.74 2.41 -8.80
N TYR A 60 5.16 3.50 -8.17
CA TYR A 60 6.54 3.75 -7.77
C TYR A 60 6.66 3.76 -6.26
N LEU A 61 7.49 2.85 -5.73
CA LEU A 61 7.77 2.71 -4.32
C LEU A 61 9.15 3.30 -4.04
N TRP A 62 9.16 4.40 -3.30
CA TRP A 62 10.35 5.16 -2.97
C TRP A 62 11.00 4.67 -1.67
N ASP A 63 12.27 5.03 -1.46
CA ASP A 63 12.99 4.73 -0.22
C ASP A 63 12.18 5.13 1.02
N GLY A 64 12.15 4.25 2.02
CA GLY A 64 11.42 4.42 3.26
C GLY A 64 10.01 3.78 3.28
N ILE A 65 9.59 3.11 2.20
CA ILE A 65 8.29 2.43 2.16
C ILE A 65 8.42 0.97 2.61
N THR A 66 7.57 0.58 3.54
CA THR A 66 7.37 -0.82 3.95
C THR A 66 5.96 -1.25 3.61
N VAL A 67 5.84 -2.37 2.91
CA VAL A 67 4.58 -3.00 2.54
C VAL A 67 4.53 -4.36 3.22
N GLU A 68 3.62 -4.55 4.16
CA GLU A 68 3.45 -5.83 4.85
C GLU A 68 2.69 -6.84 3.96
N ASP A 69 2.46 -8.05 4.48
CA ASP A 69 1.86 -9.15 3.73
C ASP A 69 0.44 -8.86 3.24
N ARG A 70 0.06 -9.46 2.12
CA ARG A 70 -1.29 -9.43 1.54
C ARG A 70 -1.84 -8.04 1.25
N VAL A 71 -0.98 -7.05 1.08
CA VAL A 71 -1.39 -5.69 0.70
C VAL A 71 -1.72 -5.64 -0.79
N PHE A 72 -2.77 -4.89 -1.12
CA PHE A 72 -3.13 -4.57 -2.50
C PHE A 72 -2.90 -3.08 -2.78
N ILE A 73 -2.09 -2.78 -3.81
CA ILE A 73 -1.85 -1.43 -4.29
C ILE A 73 -2.41 -1.31 -5.70
N GLY A 74 -3.45 -0.49 -5.85
CA GLY A 74 -4.14 -0.24 -7.12
C GLY A 74 -3.26 0.47 -8.17
N PRO A 75 -3.67 0.46 -9.45
CA PRO A 75 -2.88 1.07 -10.51
C PRO A 75 -2.72 2.59 -10.31
N ASN A 76 -1.54 3.08 -10.68
CA ASN A 76 -1.19 4.49 -10.62
C ASN A 76 -1.35 5.13 -9.22
N VAL A 77 -1.26 4.35 -8.15
CA VAL A 77 -1.11 4.89 -6.81
C VAL A 77 0.21 5.62 -6.72
N THR A 78 0.17 6.85 -6.20
CA THR A 78 1.33 7.72 -6.07
C THR A 78 1.76 7.81 -4.62
N PHE A 79 3.03 7.54 -4.34
CA PHE A 79 3.64 7.76 -3.03
C PHE A 79 4.58 8.96 -3.07
N THR A 80 4.73 9.65 -1.94
CA THR A 80 5.80 10.62 -1.72
C THR A 80 6.61 10.22 -0.49
N ASN A 81 7.89 10.59 -0.43
CA ASN A 81 8.74 10.32 0.72
C ASN A 81 9.50 11.56 1.22
N ASP A 82 9.35 12.69 0.51
CA ASP A 82 9.85 13.99 0.92
C ASP A 82 8.67 14.99 1.02
N LYS A 83 8.50 15.60 2.18
CA LYS A 83 7.41 16.56 2.44
C LYS A 83 7.68 17.94 1.86
N TYR A 84 8.95 18.32 1.70
CA TYR A 84 9.36 19.65 1.24
C TYR A 84 10.44 19.55 0.15
N PRO A 85 10.14 18.88 -0.98
CA PRO A 85 11.15 18.59 -1.98
C PRO A 85 11.74 19.85 -2.60
N ARG A 86 13.06 19.86 -2.81
CA ARG A 86 13.78 20.87 -3.57
C ARG A 86 14.78 20.18 -4.47
N SER A 87 14.92 20.66 -5.69
CA SER A 87 15.87 20.10 -6.65
C SER A 87 17.29 20.07 -6.08
N LYS A 88 17.91 18.92 -6.11
CA LYS A 88 19.30 18.65 -5.64
C LYS A 88 19.52 18.92 -4.13
N GLN A 89 18.47 19.02 -3.35
CA GLN A 89 18.51 19.08 -1.90
C GLN A 89 17.79 17.85 -1.35
N TYR A 90 18.51 16.98 -0.68
CA TYR A 90 17.99 15.71 -0.17
C TYR A 90 17.89 15.76 1.36
N PRO A 91 16.82 15.22 1.96
CA PRO A 91 16.73 15.10 3.40
C PRO A 91 17.79 14.12 3.93
N HIS A 92 18.16 14.26 5.20
CA HIS A 92 19.06 13.30 5.87
C HIS A 92 18.45 11.88 5.93
N ALA A 93 17.10 11.80 6.01
CA ALA A 93 16.35 10.56 5.95
C ALA A 93 14.99 10.82 5.33
N PHE A 94 14.54 9.92 4.47
CA PHE A 94 13.20 9.95 3.92
C PHE A 94 12.15 9.54 4.96
N GLN A 95 10.92 10.01 4.77
CA GLN A 95 9.82 9.67 5.64
C GLN A 95 9.44 8.19 5.49
N ARG A 96 9.19 7.52 6.62
CA ARG A 96 8.78 6.11 6.65
C ARG A 96 7.28 5.98 6.48
N THR A 97 6.87 5.30 5.43
CA THR A 97 5.46 4.97 5.15
C THR A 97 5.26 3.47 5.32
N VAL A 98 4.21 3.08 6.05
CA VAL A 98 3.92 1.67 6.32
C VAL A 98 2.53 1.32 5.81
N LEU A 99 2.45 0.34 4.94
CA LEU A 99 1.21 -0.29 4.54
C LEU A 99 1.07 -1.60 5.31
N GLN A 100 0.21 -1.62 6.33
CA GLN A 100 0.06 -2.78 7.20
C GLN A 100 -0.74 -3.89 6.52
N GLN A 101 -0.54 -5.10 7.04
CA GLN A 101 -1.04 -6.35 6.50
C GLN A 101 -2.48 -6.28 6.01
N GLY A 102 -2.71 -6.71 4.78
CA GLY A 102 -4.04 -6.84 4.18
C GLY A 102 -4.75 -5.52 3.87
N CYS A 103 -4.11 -4.35 4.04
CA CYS A 103 -4.73 -3.10 3.60
C CYS A 103 -4.80 -3.02 2.07
N SER A 104 -5.71 -2.20 1.57
CA SER A 104 -5.93 -2.02 0.14
C SER A 104 -5.96 -0.54 -0.22
N ILE A 105 -5.21 -0.18 -1.26
CA ILE A 105 -5.14 1.19 -1.77
C ILE A 105 -5.81 1.24 -3.14
N GLY A 106 -6.85 2.05 -3.27
CA GLY A 106 -7.59 2.24 -4.52
C GLY A 106 -6.78 2.95 -5.60
N ALA A 107 -7.13 2.69 -6.86
CA ALA A 107 -6.46 3.25 -8.04
C ALA A 107 -6.30 4.78 -7.97
N GLY A 108 -5.13 5.29 -8.36
CA GLY A 108 -4.85 6.72 -8.44
C GLY A 108 -4.87 7.47 -7.10
N ALA A 109 -4.89 6.78 -5.97
CA ALA A 109 -4.76 7.43 -4.67
C ALA A 109 -3.35 8.01 -4.49
N ILE A 110 -3.25 9.10 -3.73
CA ILE A 110 -1.99 9.74 -3.36
C ILE A 110 -1.76 9.52 -1.87
N ILE A 111 -0.62 8.93 -1.53
CA ILE A 111 -0.21 8.66 -0.15
C ILE A 111 0.99 9.55 0.17
N THR A 112 0.82 10.49 1.10
CA THR A 112 1.94 11.35 1.52
C THR A 112 2.90 10.58 2.41
N GLY A 113 4.18 10.96 2.36
CA GLY A 113 5.21 10.34 3.17
C GLY A 113 4.94 10.41 4.67
N GLY A 114 5.37 9.39 5.40
CA GLY A 114 5.30 9.33 6.87
C GLY A 114 3.96 8.83 7.43
N VAL A 115 3.05 8.32 6.61
CA VAL A 115 1.76 7.81 7.09
C VAL A 115 1.78 6.29 7.25
N THR A 116 0.98 5.81 8.18
CA THR A 116 0.67 4.38 8.34
C THR A 116 -0.76 4.10 7.88
N ILE A 117 -0.91 3.15 6.96
CA ILE A 117 -2.21 2.61 6.58
C ILE A 117 -2.43 1.33 7.37
N GLY A 118 -3.39 1.35 8.29
CA GLY A 118 -3.63 0.27 9.24
C GLY A 118 -4.09 -1.03 8.59
N ARG A 119 -3.88 -2.13 9.33
CA ARG A 119 -4.24 -3.48 8.89
C ARG A 119 -5.67 -3.56 8.38
N GLY A 120 -5.86 -4.18 7.22
CA GLY A 120 -7.17 -4.37 6.61
C GLY A 120 -7.91 -3.07 6.23
N ALA A 121 -7.28 -1.89 6.35
CA ALA A 121 -7.90 -0.64 5.95
C ALA A 121 -8.07 -0.53 4.43
N LEU A 122 -9.04 0.24 3.99
CA LEU A 122 -9.29 0.51 2.57
C LEU A 122 -9.24 2.01 2.28
N VAL A 123 -8.35 2.38 1.38
CA VAL A 123 -8.30 3.72 0.77
C VAL A 123 -9.07 3.70 -0.54
N GLY A 124 -10.08 4.56 -0.67
CA GLY A 124 -10.84 4.67 -1.92
C GLY A 124 -10.01 5.24 -3.08
N ALA A 125 -10.39 4.89 -4.30
CA ALA A 125 -9.71 5.39 -5.51
C ALA A 125 -9.70 6.94 -5.58
N GLY A 126 -8.61 7.51 -6.11
CA GLY A 126 -8.43 8.96 -6.27
C GLY A 126 -8.31 9.75 -4.96
N SER A 127 -8.11 9.10 -3.83
CA SER A 127 -8.03 9.77 -2.52
C SER A 127 -6.67 10.39 -2.25
N LEU A 128 -6.65 11.50 -1.48
CA LEU A 128 -5.43 12.11 -0.96
C LEU A 128 -5.30 11.80 0.54
N VAL A 129 -4.37 10.91 0.89
CA VAL A 129 -4.11 10.51 2.28
C VAL A 129 -2.96 11.32 2.84
N THR A 130 -3.22 12.09 3.92
CA THR A 130 -2.27 13.00 4.55
C THR A 130 -2.00 12.69 6.03
N LYS A 131 -2.60 11.63 6.57
CA LYS A 131 -2.45 11.17 7.96
C LYS A 131 -2.73 9.68 8.08
N ASP A 132 -2.36 9.11 9.21
CA ASP A 132 -2.55 7.69 9.49
C ASP A 132 -4.02 7.28 9.39
N ILE A 133 -4.22 6.07 8.89
CA ILE A 133 -5.54 5.43 8.81
C ILE A 133 -5.55 4.24 9.78
N PRO A 134 -6.45 4.22 10.77
CA PRO A 134 -6.58 3.10 11.68
C PRO A 134 -7.01 1.79 10.99
N PRO A 135 -6.74 0.62 11.61
CA PRO A 135 -7.11 -0.67 11.05
C PRO A 135 -8.59 -0.78 10.67
N PHE A 136 -8.89 -1.51 9.59
CA PHE A 136 -10.25 -1.77 9.09
C PHE A 136 -11.12 -0.55 8.79
N GLN A 137 -10.55 0.65 8.79
CA GLN A 137 -11.30 1.84 8.40
C GLN A 137 -11.31 2.02 6.88
N LEU A 138 -12.45 2.52 6.38
CA LEU A 138 -12.65 2.95 5.00
C LEU A 138 -12.50 4.47 4.93
N TRP A 139 -11.51 4.93 4.17
CA TRP A 139 -11.23 6.36 3.97
C TRP A 139 -11.24 6.71 2.49
N TYR A 140 -11.87 7.81 2.12
CA TYR A 140 -11.81 8.36 0.77
C TYR A 140 -12.06 9.87 0.73
N GLY A 141 -11.69 10.50 -0.41
CA GLY A 141 -11.82 11.93 -0.69
C GLY A 141 -10.47 12.65 -0.79
N SER A 142 -10.50 13.94 -1.05
CA SER A 142 -9.30 14.80 -1.14
C SER A 142 -9.52 16.09 -0.33
N PRO A 143 -8.98 16.17 0.89
CA PRO A 143 -8.28 15.11 1.63
C PRO A 143 -9.17 13.93 2.02
N ALA A 144 -8.58 12.75 2.17
CA ALA A 144 -9.29 11.55 2.63
C ALA A 144 -9.75 11.71 4.07
N VAL A 145 -10.98 11.27 4.33
CA VAL A 145 -11.57 11.26 5.67
C VAL A 145 -12.26 9.93 5.93
N HIS A 146 -12.45 9.60 7.21
CA HIS A 146 -13.14 8.38 7.64
C HIS A 146 -14.59 8.35 7.14
N ARG A 147 -14.98 7.26 6.48
CA ARG A 147 -16.27 7.09 5.83
C ARG A 147 -17.03 5.82 6.23
N GLY A 148 -16.42 5.00 7.08
CA GLY A 148 -16.97 3.75 7.53
C GLY A 148 -15.87 2.71 7.76
N TYR A 149 -16.23 1.45 7.72
CA TYR A 149 -15.32 0.35 7.97
C TYR A 149 -15.39 -0.68 6.84
N ILE A 150 -14.42 -1.56 6.80
CA ILE A 150 -14.34 -2.66 5.83
C ILE A 150 -13.92 -3.93 6.57
N THR A 151 -14.64 -5.02 6.34
CA THR A 151 -14.28 -6.33 6.92
C THR A 151 -13.13 -6.96 6.15
N GLU A 152 -12.51 -8.00 6.70
CA GLU A 152 -11.46 -8.78 6.01
C GLU A 152 -11.95 -9.40 4.69
N HIS A 153 -13.26 -9.60 4.55
CA HIS A 153 -13.88 -10.15 3.34
C HIS A 153 -14.37 -9.09 2.36
N GLY A 154 -14.08 -7.80 2.62
CA GLY A 154 -14.44 -6.69 1.73
C GLY A 154 -15.87 -6.18 1.89
N GLU A 155 -16.57 -6.57 2.96
CA GLU A 155 -17.90 -6.04 3.25
C GLU A 155 -17.78 -4.62 3.83
N ARG A 156 -18.49 -3.67 3.23
CA ARG A 156 -18.51 -2.29 3.68
C ARG A 156 -19.52 -2.10 4.80
N LEU A 157 -19.06 -1.49 5.90
CA LEU A 157 -19.90 -1.05 7.00
C LEU A 157 -20.00 0.48 7.01
N GLY A 158 -21.18 0.99 7.43
CA GLY A 158 -21.35 2.40 7.72
C GLY A 158 -20.57 2.86 8.97
N LEU A 159 -20.65 4.15 9.30
CA LEU A 159 -20.10 4.67 10.55
C LEU A 159 -20.83 4.11 11.80
N ASP A 160 -22.04 3.63 11.62
CA ASP A 160 -22.83 2.94 12.64
C ASP A 160 -22.45 1.46 12.81
N LEU A 161 -21.44 0.98 12.08
CA LEU A 161 -20.94 -0.40 12.12
C LEU A 161 -22.00 -1.44 11.71
N LYS A 162 -22.86 -1.11 10.73
CA LYS A 162 -23.89 -2.00 10.23
C LYS A 162 -23.70 -2.32 8.76
N ALA A 163 -24.05 -3.56 8.39
CA ALA A 163 -24.23 -4.01 7.02
C ALA A 163 -25.20 -5.20 6.96
N ASP A 164 -26.09 -5.21 5.96
CA ASP A 164 -27.00 -6.31 5.64
C ASP A 164 -27.75 -6.89 6.86
N GLY A 165 -28.23 -6.01 7.76
CA GLY A 165 -28.94 -6.41 8.98
C GLY A 165 -28.04 -6.95 10.10
N ARG A 166 -26.72 -7.02 9.90
CA ARG A 166 -25.72 -7.42 10.90
C ARG A 166 -25.14 -6.20 11.61
N GLN A 167 -24.88 -6.35 12.89
CA GLN A 167 -24.23 -5.34 13.72
C GLN A 167 -22.80 -5.78 14.07
N TYR A 168 -21.87 -4.86 13.98
CA TYR A 168 -20.47 -5.07 14.34
C TYR A 168 -20.09 -4.16 15.49
N VAL A 169 -18.97 -4.48 16.14
CA VAL A 169 -18.27 -3.61 17.10
C VAL A 169 -16.84 -3.42 16.66
N TYR A 170 -16.31 -2.22 16.85
CA TYR A 170 -14.91 -1.88 16.57
C TYR A 170 -14.19 -1.61 17.88
N GLU A 171 -13.34 -2.53 18.31
CA GLU A 171 -12.60 -2.48 19.56
C GLU A 171 -11.14 -2.86 19.35
N ALA A 172 -10.22 -2.11 19.97
CA ALA A 172 -8.78 -2.34 19.90
C ALA A 172 -8.25 -2.55 18.46
N GLY A 173 -8.79 -1.83 17.48
CA GLY A 173 -8.40 -1.94 16.08
C GLY A 173 -8.89 -3.21 15.38
N MET A 174 -9.95 -3.86 15.89
CA MET A 174 -10.56 -5.05 15.31
C MET A 174 -12.06 -4.85 15.12
N LEU A 175 -12.58 -5.44 14.03
CA LEU A 175 -14.02 -5.57 13.79
C LEU A 175 -14.47 -6.96 14.25
N LYS A 176 -15.57 -7.01 15.02
CA LYS A 176 -16.20 -8.24 15.47
C LYS A 176 -17.69 -8.17 15.16
N LEU A 177 -18.26 -9.26 14.65
CA LEU A 177 -19.70 -9.43 14.50
C LEU A 177 -20.31 -9.63 15.89
N LEU A 178 -21.44 -8.96 16.18
CA LEU A 178 -22.22 -9.14 17.41
C LEU A 178 -23.22 -10.27 17.30
#